data_9554303f013c8e503545e8fb950b7919
#
_entry.id   9554303f013c8e503545e8fb950b7919
#
_cell.length_a   1.000
_cell.length_b   1.000
_cell.length_c   1.000
_cell.angle_alpha   90.00
_cell.angle_beta   90.00
_cell.angle_gamma   90.00
#
_symmetry.space_group_name_H-M   'P 1'
#
loop_
_entity.id
_entity.type
_entity.pdbx_description
1 polymer ?
#
loop_
_entity_poly.entity_id
_entity_poly.type
_entity_poly.pdbx_seq_one_letter_code
_entity_poly.pdbx_strand_id
1 'polypeptide(L)'
;MLRLFRKKKKKKQKKEKEINFQKNGSLLLEELIATSGGKYNPIRTFSSDQILQATNHFDWNYVISEDRFVWYKGKIGNRLVLIKKFQDCSVFDADNFYRDIAVSSLMSSHKNVLKLLGCCLEFPRPVLVCEYPENGALNCIRRGKEGVRPFPWNVRLRIAKEIADAITYLHTEFPRTIIHRDLKLANIFLDENWSVKLSSFSLSVLIPEGETGVNDMVCKTSSYIEPDYLNTGLVTENVDIYNLGIIMLVLLREKSEYTSEVAVYLPALPVYVGKFLERGLLTELIDPLMLDSASDDIPQHSRLQMEAFIELAFRCVRFRPGENVPRMIDIAKELKKIEKYT
;
A
#
# COMPACT_ATOMS: atom_id res chain seq x y z
N MET A 1 47.12 -18.61 -10.35
CA MET A 1 45.83 -19.32 -10.31
C MET A 1 44.66 -18.42 -9.82
N LEU A 2 44.75 -17.75 -8.67
CA LEU A 2 43.70 -16.87 -8.09
C LEU A 2 43.25 -15.72 -9.01
N ARG A 3 44.13 -15.05 -9.78
CA ARG A 3 43.79 -14.02 -10.74
C ARG A 3 42.92 -14.49 -11.91
N LEU A 4 43.14 -15.70 -12.39
CA LEU A 4 42.36 -16.32 -13.48
C LEU A 4 40.95 -16.72 -13.00
N PHE A 5 40.82 -17.23 -11.78
CA PHE A 5 39.54 -17.55 -11.16
C PHE A 5 38.71 -16.28 -10.95
N ARG A 6 39.30 -15.18 -10.44
CA ARG A 6 38.63 -13.89 -10.30
C ARG A 6 38.17 -13.32 -11.65
N LYS A 7 38.98 -13.42 -12.72
CA LYS A 7 38.58 -12.97 -14.06
C LYS A 7 37.43 -13.82 -14.63
N LYS A 8 37.45 -15.15 -14.46
CA LYS A 8 36.33 -16.01 -14.90
C LYS A 8 35.06 -15.73 -14.13
N LYS A 9 35.09 -15.50 -12.82
CA LYS A 9 33.93 -15.16 -11.97
C LYS A 9 33.34 -13.82 -12.41
N LYS A 10 34.15 -12.77 -12.63
CA LYS A 10 33.70 -11.46 -13.13
C LYS A 10 33.05 -11.56 -14.52
N LYS A 11 33.62 -12.35 -15.45
CA LYS A 11 33.06 -12.55 -16.79
C LYS A 11 31.71 -13.27 -16.74
N LYS A 12 31.56 -14.28 -15.86
CA LYS A 12 30.29 -14.99 -15.63
C LYS A 12 29.21 -14.05 -15.08
N GLN A 13 29.54 -13.27 -14.04
CA GLN A 13 28.62 -12.30 -13.44
C GLN A 13 28.17 -11.23 -14.44
N LYS A 14 29.10 -10.71 -15.29
CA LYS A 14 28.76 -9.72 -16.33
C LYS A 14 27.76 -10.30 -17.33
N LYS A 15 27.99 -11.53 -17.79
CA LYS A 15 27.08 -12.23 -18.73
C LYS A 15 25.72 -12.48 -18.13
N GLU A 16 25.65 -12.85 -16.84
CA GLU A 16 24.39 -13.07 -16.11
C GLU A 16 23.59 -11.78 -15.95
N LYS A 17 24.23 -10.67 -15.58
CA LYS A 17 23.61 -9.34 -15.53
C LYS A 17 23.02 -8.92 -16.89
N GLU A 18 23.72 -9.17 -17.98
CA GLU A 18 23.28 -8.82 -19.33
C GLU A 18 22.08 -9.67 -19.77
N ILE A 19 22.09 -10.98 -19.46
CA ILE A 19 20.96 -11.87 -19.73
C ILE A 19 19.72 -11.43 -18.93
N ASN A 20 19.87 -11.14 -17.64
CA ASN A 20 18.78 -10.65 -16.80
C ASN A 20 18.23 -9.33 -17.32
N PHE A 21 19.10 -8.38 -17.68
CA PHE A 21 18.69 -7.08 -18.20
C PHE A 21 17.85 -7.21 -19.48
N GLN A 22 18.29 -8.04 -20.43
CA GLN A 22 17.53 -8.26 -21.67
C GLN A 22 16.20 -8.94 -21.41
N LYS A 23 16.18 -10.02 -20.61
CA LYS A 23 14.96 -10.74 -20.25
C LYS A 23 13.95 -9.83 -19.55
N ASN A 24 14.40 -9.18 -18.49
CA ASN A 24 13.54 -8.30 -17.68
C ASN A 24 13.08 -7.09 -18.49
N GLY A 25 13.91 -6.56 -19.38
CA GLY A 25 13.57 -5.45 -20.26
C GLY A 25 12.45 -5.78 -21.24
N SER A 26 12.50 -6.96 -21.88
CA SER A 26 11.44 -7.43 -22.75
C SER A 26 10.11 -7.60 -22.02
N LEU A 27 10.13 -8.29 -20.87
CA LEU A 27 8.93 -8.53 -20.07
C LEU A 27 8.34 -7.22 -19.50
N LEU A 28 9.20 -6.27 -19.10
CA LEU A 28 8.75 -4.96 -18.69
C LEU A 28 8.10 -4.18 -19.85
N LEU A 29 8.68 -4.24 -21.04
CA LEU A 29 8.10 -3.58 -22.22
C LEU A 29 6.72 -4.15 -22.56
N GLU A 30 6.56 -5.48 -22.53
CA GLU A 30 5.28 -6.14 -22.74
C GLU A 30 4.22 -5.67 -21.74
N GLU A 31 4.58 -5.61 -20.46
CA GLU A 31 3.68 -5.14 -19.40
C GLU A 31 3.34 -3.65 -19.55
N LEU A 32 4.30 -2.80 -19.90
CA LEU A 32 4.07 -1.37 -20.18
C LEU A 32 3.09 -1.17 -21.34
N ILE A 33 3.22 -1.94 -22.40
CA ILE A 33 2.28 -1.91 -23.54
C ILE A 33 0.89 -2.35 -23.08
N ALA A 34 0.80 -3.48 -22.36
CA ALA A 34 -0.47 -4.04 -21.91
C ALA A 34 -1.21 -3.11 -20.92
N THR A 35 -0.46 -2.42 -20.06
CA THR A 35 -1.01 -1.59 -18.99
C THR A 35 -1.36 -0.18 -19.44
N SER A 36 -0.56 0.42 -20.34
CA SER A 36 -0.67 1.85 -20.69
C SER A 36 -0.95 2.11 -22.17
N GLY A 37 -1.11 1.07 -22.98
CA GLY A 37 -1.23 1.22 -24.43
C GLY A 37 0.00 1.88 -25.08
N GLY A 38 1.18 1.71 -24.45
CA GLY A 38 2.43 2.31 -24.89
C GLY A 38 2.67 3.75 -24.43
N LYS A 39 1.74 4.37 -23.71
CA LYS A 39 1.93 5.67 -23.06
C LYS A 39 2.52 5.46 -21.66
N TYR A 40 3.77 5.79 -21.46
CA TYR A 40 4.43 5.67 -20.16
C TYR A 40 5.45 6.80 -19.93
N ASN A 41 5.73 7.08 -18.66
CA ASN A 41 6.81 7.97 -18.29
C ASN A 41 8.15 7.25 -18.43
N PRO A 42 9.22 7.93 -18.91
CA PRO A 42 10.55 7.33 -19.00
C PRO A 42 11.01 6.81 -17.62
N ILE A 43 11.30 5.52 -17.53
CA ILE A 43 11.78 4.89 -16.30
C ILE A 43 13.32 4.87 -16.33
N ARG A 44 13.96 5.46 -15.31
CA ARG A 44 15.40 5.41 -15.17
C ARG A 44 15.87 4.01 -14.81
N THR A 45 16.91 3.52 -15.46
CA THR A 45 17.58 2.27 -15.08
C THR A 45 18.77 2.54 -14.14
N PHE A 46 18.88 1.70 -13.11
CA PHE A 46 19.99 1.68 -12.17
C PHE A 46 20.79 0.38 -12.35
N SER A 47 22.11 0.43 -12.19
CA SER A 47 22.91 -0.79 -12.20
C SER A 47 22.81 -1.55 -10.87
N SER A 48 23.02 -2.87 -10.91
CA SER A 48 23.07 -3.69 -9.70
C SER A 48 24.16 -3.24 -8.72
N ASP A 49 25.27 -2.71 -9.24
CA ASP A 49 26.37 -2.20 -8.40
C ASP A 49 25.92 -0.95 -7.62
N GLN A 50 25.14 -0.05 -8.24
CA GLN A 50 24.54 1.09 -7.54
C GLN A 50 23.58 0.66 -6.44
N ILE A 51 22.72 -0.36 -6.70
CA ILE A 51 21.76 -0.88 -5.72
C ILE A 51 22.50 -1.55 -4.55
N LEU A 52 23.49 -2.42 -4.85
CA LEU A 52 24.28 -3.08 -3.82
C LEU A 52 25.05 -2.08 -2.94
N GLN A 53 25.64 -1.06 -3.54
CA GLN A 53 26.30 -0.01 -2.79
C GLN A 53 25.32 0.79 -1.92
N ALA A 54 24.15 1.16 -2.47
CA ALA A 54 23.15 1.96 -1.79
C ALA A 54 22.56 1.26 -0.54
N THR A 55 22.49 -0.08 -0.56
CA THR A 55 21.90 -0.91 0.49
C THR A 55 22.94 -1.67 1.33
N ASN A 56 24.24 -1.38 1.14
CA ASN A 56 25.32 -2.17 1.71
C ASN A 56 25.13 -3.67 1.48
N HIS A 57 24.91 -4.07 0.21
CA HIS A 57 24.65 -5.46 -0.20
C HIS A 57 23.36 -6.07 0.39
N PHE A 58 22.29 -5.28 0.53
CA PHE A 58 21.01 -5.64 1.16
C PHE A 58 21.18 -6.02 2.64
N ASP A 59 21.99 -5.28 3.35
CA ASP A 59 22.21 -5.45 4.78
C ASP A 59 20.90 -5.17 5.56
N TRP A 60 20.57 -6.05 6.50
CA TRP A 60 19.37 -5.98 7.33
C TRP A 60 19.26 -4.72 8.19
N ASN A 61 20.36 -4.08 8.51
CA ASN A 61 20.37 -2.80 9.22
C ASN A 61 19.72 -1.67 8.42
N TYR A 62 19.53 -1.84 7.12
CA TYR A 62 18.86 -0.89 6.23
C TYR A 62 17.40 -1.23 5.96
N VAL A 63 16.86 -2.30 6.55
CA VAL A 63 15.46 -2.71 6.37
C VAL A 63 14.54 -1.76 7.11
N ILE A 64 13.52 -1.24 6.39
CA ILE A 64 12.47 -0.38 6.94
C ILE A 64 11.20 -1.16 7.19
N SER A 65 10.83 -2.04 6.26
CA SER A 65 9.63 -2.87 6.33
C SER A 65 9.85 -4.15 5.57
N GLU A 66 9.26 -5.22 6.07
CA GLU A 66 9.31 -6.55 5.48
C GLU A 66 7.91 -7.16 5.47
N ASP A 67 7.57 -7.75 4.31
CA ASP A 67 6.36 -8.55 4.08
C ASP A 67 6.65 -9.51 2.91
N ARG A 68 5.93 -9.50 1.82
CA ARG A 68 6.22 -10.24 0.57
C ARG A 68 7.50 -9.79 -0.11
N PHE A 69 7.90 -8.57 0.15
CA PHE A 69 9.10 -7.92 -0.34
C PHE A 69 9.76 -7.18 0.82
N VAL A 70 11.02 -6.88 0.66
CA VAL A 70 11.80 -6.15 1.65
C VAL A 70 12.07 -4.74 1.13
N TRP A 71 11.75 -3.74 1.97
CA TRP A 71 12.03 -2.36 1.72
C TRP A 71 13.30 -1.93 2.44
N TYR A 72 14.27 -1.45 1.67
CA TYR A 72 15.55 -0.97 2.19
C TYR A 72 15.65 0.55 2.07
N LYS A 73 16.14 1.18 3.12
CA LYS A 73 16.67 2.54 3.04
C LYS A 73 17.98 2.49 2.27
N GLY A 74 18.12 3.31 1.25
CA GLY A 74 19.34 3.42 0.46
C GLY A 74 19.76 4.87 0.25
N LYS A 75 21.00 5.06 -0.25
CA LYS A 75 21.50 6.35 -0.69
C LYS A 75 22.15 6.21 -2.05
N ILE A 76 21.62 6.92 -3.05
CA ILE A 76 22.20 6.97 -4.41
C ILE A 76 22.64 8.39 -4.69
N GLY A 77 23.94 8.59 -4.84
CA GLY A 77 24.55 9.94 -4.82
C GLY A 77 24.26 10.62 -3.48
N ASN A 78 23.67 11.82 -3.52
CA ASN A 78 23.29 12.55 -2.31
C ASN A 78 21.82 12.39 -1.91
N ARG A 79 21.06 11.56 -2.62
CA ARG A 79 19.62 11.38 -2.39
C ARG A 79 19.33 10.12 -1.61
N LEU A 80 18.51 10.23 -0.55
CA LEU A 80 17.88 9.08 0.09
C LEU A 80 16.83 8.50 -0.85
N VAL A 81 16.77 7.17 -0.89
CA VAL A 81 15.82 6.41 -1.70
C VAL A 81 15.27 5.23 -0.90
N LEU A 82 14.09 4.79 -1.28
CA LEU A 82 13.49 3.54 -0.80
C LEU A 82 13.65 2.49 -1.90
N ILE A 83 14.21 1.33 -1.56
CA ILE A 83 14.54 0.27 -2.51
C ILE A 83 13.70 -0.97 -2.18
N LYS A 84 12.87 -1.39 -3.13
CA LYS A 84 12.01 -2.58 -3.02
C LYS A 84 12.67 -3.78 -3.68
N LYS A 85 12.91 -4.83 -2.88
CA LYS A 85 13.42 -6.12 -3.35
C LYS A 85 12.39 -7.20 -3.09
N PHE A 86 12.02 -7.95 -4.14
CA PHE A 86 11.14 -9.11 -4.02
C PHE A 86 11.90 -10.30 -3.43
N GLN A 87 11.27 -11.04 -2.51
CA GLN A 87 11.87 -12.22 -1.89
C GLN A 87 11.90 -13.40 -2.88
N ASP A 88 12.95 -14.23 -2.79
CA ASP A 88 13.15 -15.35 -3.72
C ASP A 88 12.22 -16.54 -3.46
N CYS A 89 11.61 -16.59 -2.28
CA CYS A 89 10.76 -17.71 -1.81
C CYS A 89 9.26 -17.38 -1.84
N SER A 90 8.81 -16.37 -2.60
CA SER A 90 7.37 -16.13 -2.72
C SER A 90 6.70 -17.33 -3.39
N VAL A 91 5.94 -18.09 -2.60
CA VAL A 91 5.15 -19.27 -3.03
C VAL A 91 4.01 -18.85 -3.98
N PHE A 92 3.82 -17.56 -4.20
CA PHE A 92 2.75 -16.99 -4.99
C PHE A 92 3.31 -16.52 -6.34
N ASP A 93 3.04 -17.27 -7.40
CA ASP A 93 3.27 -16.88 -8.81
C ASP A 93 2.45 -15.64 -9.22
N ALA A 94 1.62 -15.11 -8.30
CA ALA A 94 0.75 -13.96 -8.54
C ALA A 94 1.48 -12.59 -8.49
N ASP A 95 2.67 -12.51 -7.90
CA ASP A 95 3.42 -11.26 -7.82
C ASP A 95 4.00 -10.89 -9.19
N ASN A 96 3.42 -9.89 -9.81
CA ASN A 96 3.94 -9.37 -11.07
C ASN A 96 4.76 -8.10 -10.84
N PHE A 97 6.08 -8.24 -10.76
CA PHE A 97 7.00 -7.11 -10.53
C PHE A 97 7.03 -6.14 -11.72
N TYR A 98 6.76 -6.60 -12.92
CA TYR A 98 6.69 -5.72 -14.10
C TYR A 98 5.43 -4.87 -14.03
N ARG A 99 4.31 -5.43 -13.56
CA ARG A 99 3.09 -4.70 -13.30
C ARG A 99 3.26 -3.66 -12.20
N ASP A 100 3.99 -3.99 -11.13
CA ASP A 100 4.34 -3.04 -10.09
C ASP A 100 5.09 -1.82 -10.67
N ILE A 101 6.08 -2.06 -11.54
CA ILE A 101 6.83 -1.00 -12.21
C ILE A 101 5.90 -0.20 -13.15
N ALA A 102 5.11 -0.89 -13.98
CA ALA A 102 4.24 -0.25 -14.97
C ALA A 102 3.18 0.63 -14.31
N VAL A 103 2.43 0.09 -13.34
CA VAL A 103 1.39 0.86 -12.64
C VAL A 103 1.99 1.97 -11.77
N SER A 104 3.11 1.71 -11.05
CA SER A 104 3.83 2.77 -10.32
C SER A 104 4.27 3.90 -11.24
N SER A 105 4.70 3.60 -12.47
CA SER A 105 5.07 4.61 -13.47
C SER A 105 3.86 5.44 -13.90
N LEU A 106 2.73 4.80 -14.18
CA LEU A 106 1.47 5.49 -14.53
C LEU A 106 1.01 6.43 -13.41
N MET A 107 1.10 5.95 -12.17
CA MET A 107 0.67 6.66 -10.97
C MET A 107 1.65 7.70 -10.46
N SER A 108 2.86 7.81 -11.03
CA SER A 108 3.96 8.66 -10.52
C SER A 108 3.67 10.15 -10.45
N SER A 109 2.64 10.64 -11.16
CA SER A 109 2.18 12.04 -11.10
C SER A 109 1.22 12.31 -9.94
N HIS A 110 0.60 11.28 -9.35
CA HIS A 110 -0.34 11.44 -8.26
C HIS A 110 0.39 11.71 -6.94
N LYS A 111 0.02 12.79 -6.24
CA LYS A 111 0.71 13.27 -5.02
C LYS A 111 0.71 12.25 -3.87
N ASN A 112 -0.33 11.43 -3.77
CA ASN A 112 -0.51 10.43 -2.72
C ASN A 112 -0.05 9.02 -3.13
N VAL A 113 0.83 8.93 -4.13
CA VAL A 113 1.46 7.68 -4.56
C VAL A 113 2.97 7.79 -4.42
N LEU A 114 3.59 6.73 -3.95
CA LEU A 114 5.04 6.64 -3.79
C LEU A 114 5.71 6.70 -5.17
N LYS A 115 6.45 7.78 -5.41
CA LYS A 115 7.02 8.07 -6.72
C LYS A 115 8.09 7.07 -7.09
N LEU A 116 7.89 6.36 -8.19
CA LEU A 116 8.91 5.53 -8.82
C LEU A 116 9.99 6.42 -9.45
N LEU A 117 11.25 6.25 -9.04
CA LEU A 117 12.40 6.93 -9.59
C LEU A 117 13.08 6.12 -10.69
N GLY A 118 12.89 4.80 -10.68
CA GLY A 118 13.44 3.88 -11.66
C GLY A 118 13.51 2.44 -11.13
N CYS A 119 14.17 1.58 -11.89
CA CYS A 119 14.35 0.18 -11.52
C CYS A 119 15.73 -0.35 -11.93
N CYS A 120 16.13 -1.48 -11.33
CA CYS A 120 17.28 -2.25 -11.76
C CYS A 120 16.81 -3.58 -12.35
N LEU A 121 17.18 -3.85 -13.60
CA LEU A 121 16.81 -5.05 -14.35
C LEU A 121 17.93 -6.11 -14.39
N GLU A 122 19.06 -5.87 -13.74
CA GLU A 122 20.23 -6.76 -13.76
C GLU A 122 20.14 -7.90 -12.73
N PHE A 123 19.20 -7.85 -11.78
CA PHE A 123 18.92 -8.95 -10.86
C PHE A 123 17.96 -9.98 -11.50
N PRO A 124 17.89 -11.22 -10.97
CA PRO A 124 16.94 -12.24 -11.44
C PRO A 124 15.49 -11.75 -11.39
N ARG A 125 15.14 -10.95 -10.36
CA ARG A 125 13.89 -10.20 -10.24
C ARG A 125 14.21 -8.71 -10.21
N PRO A 126 13.45 -7.87 -10.94
CA PRO A 126 13.66 -6.43 -10.92
C PRO A 126 13.62 -5.86 -9.50
N VAL A 127 14.44 -4.83 -9.26
CA VAL A 127 14.46 -4.08 -8.00
C VAL A 127 13.97 -2.67 -8.30
N LEU A 128 12.98 -2.18 -7.53
CA LEU A 128 12.42 -0.85 -7.71
C LEU A 128 13.16 0.16 -6.83
N VAL A 129 13.32 1.37 -7.35
CA VAL A 129 13.89 2.51 -6.63
C VAL A 129 12.84 3.61 -6.58
N CYS A 130 12.42 3.97 -5.38
CA CYS A 130 11.39 4.98 -5.13
C CYS A 130 11.94 6.17 -4.34
N GLU A 131 11.16 7.26 -4.29
CA GLU A 131 11.40 8.34 -3.33
C GLU A 131 11.42 7.79 -1.91
N TYR A 132 12.10 8.52 -1.00
CA TYR A 132 12.19 8.11 0.40
C TYR A 132 11.09 8.82 1.21
N PRO A 133 10.12 8.09 1.77
CA PRO A 133 9.11 8.64 2.65
C PRO A 133 9.67 8.73 4.09
N GLU A 134 9.82 9.92 4.62
CA GLU A 134 10.58 10.22 5.83
C GLU A 134 10.00 9.54 7.07
N ASN A 135 8.68 9.47 7.15
CA ASN A 135 7.98 8.87 8.29
C ASN A 135 7.77 7.34 8.16
N GLY A 136 8.16 6.73 7.02
CA GLY A 136 8.14 5.27 6.84
C GLY A 136 6.74 4.69 6.63
N ALA A 137 6.59 3.37 6.83
CA ALA A 137 5.34 2.66 6.59
C ALA A 137 4.37 2.80 7.77
N LEU A 138 3.07 2.97 7.46
CA LEU A 138 2.01 3.22 8.44
C LEU A 138 1.87 2.08 9.48
N ASN A 139 2.08 0.82 9.08
CA ASN A 139 2.08 -0.31 10.01
C ASN A 139 3.24 -0.25 11.02
N CYS A 140 4.41 0.23 10.61
CA CYS A 140 5.60 0.35 11.48
C CYS A 140 5.42 1.48 12.49
N ILE A 141 4.82 2.60 12.08
CA ILE A 141 4.51 3.73 12.95
C ILE A 141 3.55 3.29 14.05
N ARG A 142 2.50 2.57 13.66
CA ARG A 142 1.49 2.05 14.60
C ARG A 142 2.04 0.98 15.56
N ARG A 143 3.06 0.21 15.17
CA ARG A 143 3.73 -0.78 16.04
C ARG A 143 4.64 -0.18 17.12
N GLY A 144 4.82 1.15 17.16
CA GLY A 144 5.52 1.79 18.27
C GLY A 144 7.02 1.75 18.20
N LYS A 145 7.61 2.14 17.09
CA LYS A 145 8.99 2.59 17.17
C LYS A 145 9.08 3.68 18.25
N GLU A 146 9.98 3.52 19.21
CA GLU A 146 10.21 4.51 20.28
C GLU A 146 10.30 5.91 19.69
N GLY A 147 9.52 6.84 20.23
CA GLY A 147 9.54 8.27 19.83
C GLY A 147 8.50 8.71 18.81
N VAL A 148 7.73 7.82 18.18
CA VAL A 148 6.65 8.24 17.27
C VAL A 148 5.34 8.35 18.04
N ARG A 149 4.82 9.58 18.18
CA ARG A 149 3.51 9.83 18.78
C ARG A 149 2.42 9.35 17.82
N PRO A 150 1.35 8.71 18.32
CA PRO A 150 0.18 8.39 17.51
C PRO A 150 -0.43 9.65 16.92
N PHE A 151 -1.09 9.49 15.77
CA PHE A 151 -1.66 10.63 15.06
C PHE A 151 -2.89 11.18 15.77
N PRO A 152 -3.04 12.51 15.84
CA PRO A 152 -4.30 13.13 16.22
C PRO A 152 -5.38 12.81 15.18
N TRP A 153 -6.66 12.99 15.57
CA TRP A 153 -7.80 12.63 14.74
C TRP A 153 -7.77 13.25 13.33
N ASN A 154 -7.48 14.51 13.20
CA ASN A 154 -7.41 15.22 11.92
C ASN A 154 -6.39 14.61 10.95
N VAL A 155 -5.28 14.06 11.46
CA VAL A 155 -4.27 13.36 10.63
C VAL A 155 -4.83 12.01 10.18
N ARG A 156 -5.53 11.27 11.03
CA ARG A 156 -6.13 9.97 10.69
C ARG A 156 -7.21 10.11 9.62
N LEU A 157 -8.09 11.10 9.77
CA LEU A 157 -9.10 11.44 8.76
C LEU A 157 -8.47 11.82 7.42
N ARG A 158 -7.40 12.64 7.45
CA ARG A 158 -6.64 13.01 6.26
C ARG A 158 -6.00 11.78 5.59
N ILE A 159 -5.41 10.86 6.35
CA ILE A 159 -4.85 9.61 5.82
C ILE A 159 -5.92 8.81 5.06
N ALA A 160 -7.09 8.59 5.65
CA ALA A 160 -8.18 7.87 4.99
C ALA A 160 -8.64 8.57 3.69
N LYS A 161 -8.77 9.89 3.72
CA LYS A 161 -9.14 10.72 2.56
C LYS A 161 -8.10 10.60 1.44
N GLU A 162 -6.82 10.71 1.77
CA GLU A 162 -5.74 10.65 0.78
C GLU A 162 -5.59 9.25 0.16
N ILE A 163 -5.88 8.18 0.92
CA ILE A 163 -5.97 6.82 0.37
C ILE A 163 -7.15 6.74 -0.61
N ALA A 164 -8.33 7.22 -0.21
CA ALA A 164 -9.52 7.23 -1.07
C ALA A 164 -9.29 8.02 -2.37
N ASP A 165 -8.60 9.18 -2.29
CA ASP A 165 -8.25 9.98 -3.47
C ASP A 165 -7.30 9.20 -4.41
N ALA A 166 -6.28 8.52 -3.88
CA ALA A 166 -5.34 7.72 -4.68
C ALA A 166 -6.01 6.51 -5.36
N ILE A 167 -6.89 5.81 -4.65
CA ILE A 167 -7.61 4.67 -5.21
C ILE A 167 -8.68 5.13 -6.20
N THR A 168 -9.36 6.26 -5.94
CA THR A 168 -10.29 6.85 -6.92
C THR A 168 -9.58 7.13 -8.24
N TYR A 169 -8.38 7.72 -8.19
CA TYR A 169 -7.57 7.98 -9.38
C TYR A 169 -7.23 6.69 -10.12
N LEU A 170 -6.85 5.64 -9.38
CA LEU A 170 -6.53 4.32 -9.94
C LEU A 170 -7.75 3.69 -10.64
N HIS A 171 -8.95 3.85 -10.07
CA HIS A 171 -10.18 3.28 -10.62
C HIS A 171 -10.75 4.07 -11.82
N THR A 172 -10.48 5.39 -11.92
CA THR A 172 -11.24 6.26 -12.85
C THR A 172 -10.42 6.99 -13.89
N GLU A 173 -9.11 7.19 -13.68
CA GLU A 173 -8.30 8.03 -14.57
C GLU A 173 -7.81 7.29 -15.84
N PHE A 174 -7.76 5.97 -15.78
CA PHE A 174 -7.24 5.17 -16.88
C PHE A 174 -8.37 4.59 -17.73
N PRO A 175 -8.13 4.26 -19.04
CA PRO A 175 -9.14 3.69 -19.91
C PRO A 175 -9.74 2.38 -19.38
N ARG A 176 -8.96 1.64 -18.58
CA ARG A 176 -9.39 0.41 -17.92
C ARG A 176 -9.22 0.59 -16.41
N THR A 177 -10.25 0.23 -15.66
CA THR A 177 -10.20 0.25 -14.18
C THR A 177 -9.06 -0.64 -13.68
N ILE A 178 -8.22 -0.09 -12.80
CA ILE A 178 -7.13 -0.82 -12.16
C ILE A 178 -7.49 -1.02 -10.70
N ILE A 179 -7.60 -2.26 -10.25
CA ILE A 179 -7.81 -2.61 -8.84
C ILE A 179 -6.46 -2.82 -8.18
N HIS A 180 -6.23 -2.18 -7.05
CA HIS A 180 -4.98 -2.29 -6.27
C HIS A 180 -4.80 -3.68 -5.68
N ARG A 181 -5.87 -4.23 -5.09
CA ARG A 181 -5.98 -5.60 -4.57
C ARG A 181 -5.09 -5.96 -3.38
N ASP A 182 -4.16 -5.10 -2.99
CA ASP A 182 -3.28 -5.30 -1.82
C ASP A 182 -3.23 -4.05 -0.93
N LEU A 183 -4.38 -3.37 -0.76
CA LEU A 183 -4.47 -2.19 0.08
C LEU A 183 -4.45 -2.61 1.56
N LYS A 184 -3.35 -2.25 2.24
CA LYS A 184 -3.08 -2.55 3.66
C LYS A 184 -2.09 -1.56 4.25
N LEU A 185 -2.02 -1.46 5.58
CA LEU A 185 -1.14 -0.50 6.26
C LEU A 185 0.35 -0.63 5.89
N ALA A 186 0.82 -1.84 5.56
CA ALA A 186 2.21 -2.09 5.17
C ALA A 186 2.58 -1.47 3.80
N ASN A 187 1.58 -1.23 2.93
CA ASN A 187 1.74 -0.65 1.60
C ASN A 187 1.46 0.85 1.56
N ILE A 188 1.21 1.47 2.71
CA ILE A 188 0.97 2.89 2.88
C ILE A 188 2.16 3.48 3.62
N PHE A 189 2.88 4.38 2.96
CA PHE A 189 3.96 5.15 3.55
C PHE A 189 3.50 6.57 3.84
N LEU A 190 4.22 7.28 4.69
CA LEU A 190 3.97 8.68 5.02
C LEU A 190 5.22 9.51 4.79
N ASP A 191 5.07 10.64 4.10
CA ASP A 191 6.15 11.59 3.89
C ASP A 191 6.38 12.49 5.13
N GLU A 192 7.29 13.46 5.04
CA GLU A 192 7.63 14.40 6.12
C GLU A 192 6.42 15.18 6.65
N ASN A 193 5.40 15.41 5.84
CA ASN A 193 4.17 16.12 6.18
C ASN A 193 3.03 15.18 6.64
N TRP A 194 3.34 13.91 6.87
CA TRP A 194 2.35 12.87 7.16
C TRP A 194 1.33 12.66 6.04
N SER A 195 1.69 12.99 4.81
CA SER A 195 0.86 12.72 3.64
C SER A 195 1.08 11.30 3.13
N VAL A 196 0.00 10.69 2.68
CA VAL A 196 -0.01 9.31 2.18
C VAL A 196 0.82 9.18 0.90
N LYS A 197 1.59 8.09 0.84
CA LYS A 197 2.32 7.59 -0.32
C LYS A 197 1.97 6.11 -0.51
N LEU A 198 0.91 5.85 -1.29
CA LEU A 198 0.45 4.50 -1.62
C LEU A 198 1.47 3.80 -2.50
N SER A 199 1.69 2.51 -2.26
CA SER A 199 2.71 1.71 -2.95
C SER A 199 2.26 0.27 -3.22
N SER A 200 3.08 -0.48 -3.95
CA SER A 200 2.93 -1.94 -4.12
C SER A 200 1.77 -2.38 -5.00
N PHE A 201 1.94 -2.15 -6.29
CA PHE A 201 0.95 -2.52 -7.32
C PHE A 201 1.19 -3.92 -7.94
N SER A 202 2.04 -4.77 -7.34
CA SER A 202 2.39 -6.09 -7.90
C SER A 202 1.21 -7.04 -8.04
N LEU A 203 0.18 -6.87 -7.19
CA LEU A 203 -1.06 -7.65 -7.24
C LEU A 203 -2.19 -6.94 -7.98
N SER A 204 -1.97 -5.73 -8.49
CA SER A 204 -3.03 -4.99 -9.19
C SER A 204 -3.54 -5.74 -10.41
N VAL A 205 -4.81 -5.54 -10.72
CA VAL A 205 -5.51 -6.19 -11.84
C VAL A 205 -6.21 -5.13 -12.67
N LEU A 206 -6.11 -5.26 -13.99
CA LEU A 206 -6.82 -4.42 -14.95
C LEU A 206 -8.13 -5.10 -15.32
N ILE A 207 -9.26 -4.46 -15.03
CA ILE A 207 -10.57 -4.94 -15.47
C ILE A 207 -10.65 -4.81 -17.00
N PRO A 208 -11.10 -5.84 -17.72
CA PRO A 208 -11.32 -5.74 -19.17
C PRO A 208 -12.32 -4.63 -19.52
N GLU A 209 -12.14 -4.03 -20.68
CA GLU A 209 -13.05 -2.96 -21.15
C GLU A 209 -14.49 -3.47 -21.29
N GLY A 210 -15.43 -2.74 -20.72
CA GLY A 210 -16.85 -3.11 -20.70
C GLY A 210 -17.27 -4.07 -19.59
N GLU A 211 -16.31 -4.61 -18.82
CA GLU A 211 -16.59 -5.50 -17.69
C GLU A 211 -16.59 -4.74 -16.37
N THR A 212 -17.24 -5.31 -15.35
CA THR A 212 -17.28 -4.78 -13.98
C THR A 212 -16.35 -5.53 -13.02
N GLY A 213 -15.71 -6.61 -13.50
CA GLY A 213 -14.81 -7.44 -12.72
C GLY A 213 -14.10 -8.47 -13.58
N VAL A 214 -13.16 -9.18 -12.98
CA VAL A 214 -12.41 -10.25 -13.62
C VAL A 214 -12.17 -11.40 -12.64
N ASN A 215 -12.31 -12.64 -13.12
CA ASN A 215 -11.94 -13.80 -12.31
C ASN A 215 -10.42 -13.95 -12.28
N ASP A 216 -9.86 -14.04 -11.09
CA ASP A 216 -8.43 -14.28 -10.89
C ASP A 216 -8.19 -15.08 -9.61
N MET A 217 -7.01 -15.71 -9.53
CA MET A 217 -6.63 -16.49 -8.38
C MET A 217 -6.70 -15.64 -7.09
N VAL A 218 -7.32 -16.21 -6.05
CA VAL A 218 -7.40 -15.53 -4.75
C VAL A 218 -6.02 -15.38 -4.15
N CYS A 219 -5.52 -14.16 -4.16
CA CYS A 219 -4.25 -13.81 -3.52
C CYS A 219 -4.53 -13.51 -2.04
N LYS A 220 -4.20 -14.46 -1.18
CA LYS A 220 -4.38 -14.28 0.27
C LYS A 220 -3.36 -13.29 0.82
N THR A 221 -3.75 -12.04 0.94
CA THR A 221 -3.05 -11.07 1.78
C THR A 221 -3.83 -10.91 3.08
N SER A 222 -3.66 -11.87 4.00
CA SER A 222 -4.14 -11.74 5.39
C SER A 222 -5.60 -11.24 5.58
N SER A 223 -5.85 -10.66 6.71
CA SER A 223 -7.05 -10.17 7.34
C SER A 223 -7.85 -9.08 6.58
N TYR A 224 -7.39 -8.63 5.41
CA TYR A 224 -8.04 -7.58 4.60
C TYR A 224 -8.86 -8.14 3.42
N ILE A 225 -9.03 -9.47 3.29
CA ILE A 225 -9.69 -10.06 2.11
C ILE A 225 -11.19 -9.78 2.16
N GLU A 226 -11.70 -9.19 1.09
CA GLU A 226 -13.13 -9.00 0.89
C GLU A 226 -13.83 -10.38 0.76
N PRO A 227 -14.92 -10.63 1.53
CA PRO A 227 -15.52 -11.96 1.60
C PRO A 227 -16.05 -12.52 0.27
N ASP A 228 -16.66 -11.69 -0.58
CA ASP A 228 -17.17 -12.14 -1.87
C ASP A 228 -16.02 -12.53 -2.80
N TYR A 229 -14.95 -11.75 -2.83
CA TYR A 229 -13.73 -12.08 -3.56
C TYR A 229 -13.10 -13.39 -3.06
N LEU A 230 -13.04 -13.58 -1.74
CA LEU A 230 -12.52 -14.82 -1.15
C LEU A 230 -13.33 -16.05 -1.62
N ASN A 231 -14.65 -15.92 -1.74
CA ASN A 231 -15.55 -17.02 -2.06
C ASN A 231 -15.65 -17.30 -3.56
N THR A 232 -15.55 -16.25 -4.39
CA THR A 232 -15.86 -16.35 -5.83
C THR A 232 -14.62 -16.25 -6.73
N GLY A 233 -13.54 -15.65 -6.24
CA GLY A 233 -12.38 -15.28 -7.07
C GLY A 233 -12.64 -14.08 -7.99
N LEU A 234 -13.83 -13.45 -7.91
CA LEU A 234 -14.18 -12.29 -8.74
C LEU A 234 -13.58 -11.01 -8.15
N VAL A 235 -12.62 -10.41 -8.86
CA VAL A 235 -12.00 -9.14 -8.50
C VAL A 235 -12.82 -7.99 -9.08
N THR A 236 -13.31 -7.11 -8.21
CA THR A 236 -14.05 -5.89 -8.55
C THR A 236 -13.50 -4.71 -7.74
N GLU A 237 -14.00 -3.49 -7.97
CA GLU A 237 -13.69 -2.31 -7.15
C GLU A 237 -13.98 -2.52 -5.66
N ASN A 238 -14.92 -3.41 -5.33
CA ASN A 238 -15.29 -3.72 -3.94
C ASN A 238 -14.13 -4.25 -3.11
N VAL A 239 -13.15 -4.91 -3.72
CA VAL A 239 -11.95 -5.38 -3.02
C VAL A 239 -11.20 -4.22 -2.36
N ASP A 240 -10.94 -3.14 -3.10
CA ASP A 240 -10.25 -1.96 -2.57
C ASP A 240 -11.13 -1.16 -1.60
N ILE A 241 -12.45 -1.11 -1.87
CA ILE A 241 -13.42 -0.43 -1.01
C ILE A 241 -13.49 -1.11 0.36
N TYR A 242 -13.59 -2.43 0.39
CA TYR A 242 -13.58 -3.21 1.63
C TYR A 242 -12.28 -2.99 2.42
N ASN A 243 -11.13 -3.06 1.73
CA ASN A 243 -9.83 -2.82 2.35
C ASN A 243 -9.75 -1.43 2.98
N LEU A 244 -10.22 -0.38 2.29
CA LEU A 244 -10.27 0.96 2.83
C LEU A 244 -11.18 1.03 4.07
N GLY A 245 -12.34 0.38 4.05
CA GLY A 245 -13.25 0.32 5.20
C GLY A 245 -12.57 -0.30 6.44
N ILE A 246 -11.86 -1.42 6.27
CA ILE A 246 -11.07 -2.02 7.35
C ILE A 246 -9.98 -1.06 7.84
N ILE A 247 -9.25 -0.39 6.93
CA ILE A 247 -8.22 0.59 7.31
C ILE A 247 -8.83 1.75 8.11
N MET A 248 -10.01 2.24 7.71
CA MET A 248 -10.72 3.31 8.43
C MET A 248 -11.03 2.89 9.87
N LEU A 249 -11.58 1.68 10.08
CA LEU A 249 -11.84 1.16 11.43
C LEU A 249 -10.55 0.96 12.24
N VAL A 250 -9.47 0.55 11.58
CA VAL A 250 -8.15 0.44 12.20
C VAL A 250 -7.62 1.80 12.65
N LEU A 251 -7.83 2.85 11.88
CA LEU A 251 -7.35 4.20 12.21
C LEU A 251 -8.01 4.80 13.46
N LEU A 252 -9.17 4.29 13.88
CA LEU A 252 -9.87 4.76 15.10
C LEU A 252 -9.24 4.26 16.39
N ARG A 253 -8.62 3.07 16.36
CA ARG A 253 -8.22 2.35 17.57
C ARG A 253 -6.82 2.68 18.06
N GLU A 254 -6.60 2.43 19.36
CA GLU A 254 -5.31 2.51 19.98
C GLU A 254 -4.31 1.48 19.42
N LYS A 255 -3.04 1.78 19.59
CA LYS A 255 -1.88 1.06 19.10
C LYS A 255 -1.64 -0.30 19.75
N SER A 256 -1.99 -0.45 21.04
CA SER A 256 -1.53 -1.56 21.90
C SER A 256 -2.04 -2.95 21.50
N GLU A 257 -3.12 -3.02 20.72
CA GLU A 257 -3.77 -4.29 20.37
C GLU A 257 -3.34 -4.87 19.00
N TYR A 258 -2.35 -4.28 18.32
CA TYR A 258 -1.84 -4.77 17.02
C TYR A 258 -0.60 -5.65 17.16
N THR A 259 -0.57 -6.53 18.16
CA THR A 259 0.34 -7.67 18.17
C THR A 259 -0.04 -8.65 17.04
N SER A 260 0.86 -9.57 16.67
CA SER A 260 0.65 -10.55 15.60
C SER A 260 -0.66 -11.35 15.69
N GLU A 261 -1.25 -11.43 16.89
CA GLU A 261 -2.54 -12.10 17.15
C GLU A 261 -3.74 -11.31 16.60
N VAL A 262 -3.70 -9.98 16.57
CA VAL A 262 -4.83 -9.15 16.10
C VAL A 262 -4.96 -9.12 14.58
N ALA A 263 -3.88 -9.37 13.83
CA ALA A 263 -3.97 -9.55 12.38
C ALA A 263 -4.94 -10.69 12.00
N VAL A 264 -5.12 -11.67 12.86
CA VAL A 264 -6.07 -12.79 12.69
C VAL A 264 -7.52 -12.35 12.89
N TYR A 265 -7.77 -11.25 13.62
CA TYR A 265 -9.11 -10.79 14.00
C TYR A 265 -9.64 -9.60 13.19
N LEU A 266 -8.92 -9.07 12.19
CA LEU A 266 -9.39 -7.93 11.38
C LEU A 266 -10.75 -8.18 10.70
N PRO A 267 -11.11 -9.37 10.21
CA PRO A 267 -12.45 -9.64 9.68
C PRO A 267 -13.56 -9.46 10.72
N ALA A 268 -13.25 -9.63 12.01
CA ALA A 268 -14.19 -9.42 13.11
C ALA A 268 -14.22 -7.94 13.59
N LEU A 269 -13.35 -7.09 13.08
CA LEU A 269 -13.25 -5.68 13.50
C LEU A 269 -14.56 -4.90 13.32
N PRO A 270 -15.30 -5.02 12.19
CA PRO A 270 -16.58 -4.34 12.06
C PRO A 270 -17.59 -4.73 13.15
N VAL A 271 -17.67 -6.02 13.48
CA VAL A 271 -18.55 -6.53 14.55
C VAL A 271 -18.10 -6.00 15.92
N TYR A 272 -16.81 -5.97 16.17
CA TYR A 272 -16.25 -5.43 17.40
C TYR A 272 -16.62 -3.94 17.56
N VAL A 273 -16.34 -3.12 16.56
CA VAL A 273 -16.67 -1.68 16.57
C VAL A 273 -18.16 -1.44 16.71
N GLY A 274 -19.01 -2.23 16.00
CA GLY A 274 -20.46 -2.15 16.11
C GLY A 274 -20.98 -2.35 17.54
N LYS A 275 -20.44 -3.31 18.28
CA LYS A 275 -20.81 -3.55 19.68
C LYS A 275 -20.50 -2.38 20.61
N PHE A 276 -19.41 -1.66 20.37
CA PHE A 276 -19.09 -0.45 21.16
C PHE A 276 -20.03 0.71 20.84
N LEU A 277 -20.38 0.90 19.57
CA LEU A 277 -21.34 1.93 19.16
C LEU A 277 -22.74 1.69 19.72
N GLU A 278 -23.25 0.44 19.64
CA GLU A 278 -24.56 0.05 20.19
C GLU A 278 -24.66 0.30 21.69
N ARG A 279 -23.54 0.25 22.40
CA ARG A 279 -23.47 0.53 23.85
C ARG A 279 -23.18 1.98 24.19
N GLY A 280 -22.96 2.85 23.21
CA GLY A 280 -22.57 4.24 23.43
C GLY A 280 -21.15 4.42 23.97
N LEU A 281 -20.28 3.41 23.80
CA LEU A 281 -18.92 3.35 24.38
C LEU A 281 -17.85 3.79 23.37
N LEU A 282 -18.14 4.81 22.55
CA LEU A 282 -17.18 5.29 21.53
C LEU A 282 -15.86 5.74 22.17
N THR A 283 -15.92 6.37 23.33
CA THR A 283 -14.74 6.87 24.08
C THR A 283 -13.79 5.74 24.49
N GLU A 284 -14.33 4.55 24.79
CA GLU A 284 -13.53 3.37 25.14
C GLU A 284 -12.92 2.65 23.90
N LEU A 285 -13.49 2.91 22.73
CA LEU A 285 -13.03 2.32 21.46
C LEU A 285 -11.82 3.02 20.87
N ILE A 286 -11.82 4.36 20.98
CA ILE A 286 -10.83 5.19 20.28
C ILE A 286 -9.49 5.24 21.02
N ASP A 287 -8.47 5.65 20.29
CA ASP A 287 -7.15 5.94 20.87
C ASP A 287 -7.25 7.08 21.92
N PRO A 288 -6.82 6.88 23.17
CA PRO A 288 -6.86 7.90 24.22
C PRO A 288 -6.24 9.24 23.82
N LEU A 289 -5.32 9.25 22.87
CA LEU A 289 -4.71 10.49 22.36
C LEU A 289 -5.65 11.33 21.48
N MET A 290 -6.83 10.82 21.16
CA MET A 290 -7.90 11.57 20.49
C MET A 290 -8.86 12.21 21.49
N LEU A 291 -8.70 11.95 22.79
CA LEU A 291 -9.47 12.57 23.87
C LEU A 291 -8.93 13.97 24.18
N ASP A 292 -9.82 14.82 24.67
CA ASP A 292 -9.43 16.10 25.26
C ASP A 292 -8.78 15.85 26.63
N SER A 293 -7.56 16.31 26.80
CA SER A 293 -6.78 16.15 28.04
C SER A 293 -7.41 16.82 29.27
N ALA A 294 -8.37 17.74 29.09
CA ALA A 294 -9.04 18.44 30.17
C ALA A 294 -10.31 17.73 30.66
N SER A 295 -11.03 17.06 29.77
CA SER A 295 -12.33 16.42 30.04
C SER A 295 -12.29 14.89 29.98
N ASP A 296 -11.21 14.31 29.48
CA ASP A 296 -11.06 12.88 29.21
C ASP A 296 -12.19 12.35 28.28
N ASP A 297 -12.76 13.24 27.45
CA ASP A 297 -13.83 12.95 26.50
C ASP A 297 -13.46 13.39 25.08
N ILE A 298 -14.24 12.96 24.08
CA ILE A 298 -14.06 13.34 22.69
C ILE A 298 -14.62 14.76 22.48
N PRO A 299 -13.85 15.72 21.92
CA PRO A 299 -14.39 17.02 21.53
C PRO A 299 -15.62 16.86 20.62
N GLN A 300 -16.67 17.65 20.85
CA GLN A 300 -17.99 17.46 20.18
C GLN A 300 -17.88 17.42 18.65
N HIS A 301 -17.09 18.32 18.04
CA HIS A 301 -16.88 18.34 16.60
C HIS A 301 -16.18 17.04 16.11
N SER A 302 -15.20 16.52 16.87
CA SER A 302 -14.51 15.29 16.56
C SER A 302 -15.43 14.07 16.68
N ARG A 303 -16.34 14.07 17.66
CA ARG A 303 -17.34 13.00 17.85
C ARG A 303 -18.23 12.85 16.61
N LEU A 304 -18.79 13.94 16.12
CA LEU A 304 -19.63 13.94 14.90
C LEU A 304 -18.86 13.42 13.68
N GLN A 305 -17.60 13.85 13.54
CA GLN A 305 -16.74 13.38 12.47
C GLN A 305 -16.45 11.87 12.59
N MET A 306 -16.15 11.38 13.80
CA MET A 306 -15.85 9.95 14.06
C MET A 306 -17.07 9.07 13.82
N GLU A 307 -18.26 9.48 14.28
CA GLU A 307 -19.51 8.74 14.05
C GLU A 307 -19.82 8.61 12.55
N ALA A 308 -19.74 9.71 11.79
CA ALA A 308 -19.92 9.70 10.35
C ALA A 308 -18.84 8.87 9.62
N PHE A 309 -17.60 8.92 10.10
CA PHE A 309 -16.49 8.15 9.57
C PHE A 309 -16.70 6.63 9.77
N ILE A 310 -17.18 6.22 10.95
CA ILE A 310 -17.48 4.82 11.25
C ILE A 310 -18.65 4.33 10.37
N GLU A 311 -19.70 5.14 10.25
CA GLU A 311 -20.86 4.80 9.41
C GLU A 311 -20.43 4.58 7.95
N LEU A 312 -19.58 5.46 7.43
CA LEU A 312 -19.00 5.30 6.09
C LEU A 312 -18.16 4.02 5.98
N ALA A 313 -17.33 3.72 6.99
CA ALA A 313 -16.52 2.49 7.03
C ALA A 313 -17.41 1.25 7.03
N PHE A 314 -18.51 1.23 7.78
CA PHE A 314 -19.47 0.13 7.79
C PHE A 314 -20.11 -0.12 6.43
N ARG A 315 -20.47 0.93 5.71
CA ARG A 315 -20.97 0.80 4.33
C ARG A 315 -19.91 0.20 3.39
N CYS A 316 -18.64 0.58 3.56
CA CYS A 316 -17.53 0.01 2.77
C CYS A 316 -17.35 -1.49 3.00
N VAL A 317 -17.53 -1.97 4.24
CA VAL A 317 -17.37 -3.41 4.60
C VAL A 317 -18.68 -4.20 4.57
N ARG A 318 -19.79 -3.60 4.12
CA ARG A 318 -21.13 -4.21 4.10
C ARG A 318 -21.53 -4.78 5.48
N PHE A 319 -21.29 -4.01 6.52
CA PHE A 319 -21.55 -4.46 7.88
C PHE A 319 -23.02 -4.80 8.12
N ARG A 320 -23.94 -4.03 7.50
CA ARG A 320 -25.38 -4.30 7.58
C ARG A 320 -25.89 -4.94 6.28
N PRO A 321 -26.69 -6.01 6.37
CA PRO A 321 -27.30 -6.65 5.22
C PRO A 321 -28.14 -5.66 4.38
N GLY A 322 -28.03 -5.73 3.06
CA GLY A 322 -28.82 -4.91 2.14
C GLY A 322 -28.30 -3.50 1.89
N GLU A 323 -27.23 -3.07 2.53
CA GLU A 323 -26.58 -1.80 2.21
C GLU A 323 -25.83 -1.87 0.87
N ASN A 324 -26.02 -0.82 0.05
CA ASN A 324 -25.24 -0.65 -1.18
C ASN A 324 -23.83 -0.19 -0.86
N VAL A 325 -22.83 -0.86 -1.43
CA VAL A 325 -21.43 -0.44 -1.35
C VAL A 325 -21.27 0.88 -2.13
N PRO A 326 -20.76 1.95 -1.51
CA PRO A 326 -20.53 3.20 -2.21
C PRO A 326 -19.32 3.03 -3.18
N ARG A 327 -19.31 3.74 -4.30
CA ARG A 327 -18.13 3.79 -5.16
C ARG A 327 -17.00 4.56 -4.50
N MET A 328 -15.75 4.27 -4.84
CA MET A 328 -14.59 4.93 -4.22
C MET A 328 -14.63 6.46 -4.35
N ILE A 329 -15.09 6.98 -5.48
CA ILE A 329 -15.25 8.42 -5.69
C ILE A 329 -16.27 9.06 -4.73
N ASP A 330 -17.34 8.34 -4.38
CA ASP A 330 -18.36 8.82 -3.46
C ASP A 330 -17.85 8.80 -2.02
N ILE A 331 -17.04 7.78 -1.66
CA ILE A 331 -16.31 7.69 -0.38
C ILE A 331 -15.35 8.89 -0.23
N ALA A 332 -14.54 9.18 -1.26
CA ALA A 332 -13.62 10.31 -1.25
C ALA A 332 -14.34 11.65 -1.05
N LYS A 333 -15.49 11.83 -1.70
CA LYS A 333 -16.33 13.03 -1.52
C LYS A 333 -16.92 13.13 -0.11
N GLU A 334 -17.35 12.00 0.47
CA GLU A 334 -17.94 11.95 1.79
C GLU A 334 -16.90 12.23 2.88
N LEU A 335 -15.69 11.67 2.77
CA LEU A 335 -14.57 12.00 3.66
C LEU A 335 -14.21 13.50 3.64
N LYS A 336 -14.28 14.15 2.46
CA LYS A 336 -14.12 15.61 2.34
C LYS A 336 -15.24 16.42 2.99
N LYS A 337 -16.46 15.86 3.09
CA LYS A 337 -17.57 16.49 3.83
C LYS A 337 -17.38 16.31 5.33
N ILE A 338 -17.04 15.10 5.79
CA ILE A 338 -16.78 14.79 7.20
C ILE A 338 -15.71 15.73 7.78
N GLU A 339 -14.64 16.01 7.03
CA GLU A 339 -13.57 16.93 7.44
C GLU A 339 -14.09 18.35 7.78
N LYS A 340 -15.26 18.74 7.24
CA LYS A 340 -15.85 20.07 7.42
C LYS A 340 -16.94 20.12 8.50
N TYR A 341 -17.24 19.01 9.17
CA TYR A 341 -18.19 19.02 10.29
C TYR A 341 -17.57 19.82 11.46
N THR A 342 -18.31 20.78 11.96
CA THR A 342 -17.91 21.72 13.03
C THR A 342 -18.77 21.54 14.27
#